data_0e3fc2eabf702bb29b0a4814c9d238f5
#
_entry.id   0e3fc2eabf702bb29b0a4814c9d238f5
#
_cell.length_a   1.000
_cell.length_b   1.000
_cell.length_c   1.000
_cell.angle_alpha   90.00
_cell.angle_beta   90.00
_cell.angle_gamma   90.00
#
_symmetry.space_group_name_H-M   'P 1'
#
loop_
_entity.id
_entity.type
_entity.pdbx_description
1 polymer ?
#
loop_
_entity_poly.entity_id
_entity_poly.type
_entity_poly.pdbx_seq_one_letter_code
_entity_poly.pdbx_strand_id
1 'polypeptide(L)'
;MKHDEMNCKRLILEYLVDYEDGSMPETDRRHLEDHLSHCPPCVTFLNSYRATGRTLRMLKPRDVPKNLAEAVWNFVRERCPKKS
;
A
#
# COMPACT_ATOMS: atom_id res chain seq x y z
N MET A 1 -8.73 20.44 -1.68
CA MET A 1 -8.30 19.88 -1.93
C MET A 1 -8.12 18.72 -2.81
N LYS A 2 -8.10 18.82 -4.04
CA LYS A 2 -7.89 17.81 -4.91
C LYS A 2 -6.55 17.28 -4.88
N HIS A 3 -5.55 18.04 -4.57
CA HIS A 3 -4.21 17.54 -4.51
C HIS A 3 -4.06 16.48 -3.44
N ASP A 4 -5.04 16.32 -2.61
CA ASP A 4 -4.98 15.31 -1.57
C ASP A 4 -4.94 13.92 -2.15
N GLU A 5 -5.55 13.70 -3.29
CA GLU A 5 -5.51 12.40 -3.92
C GLU A 5 -4.10 11.99 -4.26
N MET A 6 -3.34 12.93 -4.81
CA MET A 6 -1.99 12.64 -5.17
C MET A 6 -1.17 12.36 -3.94
N ASN A 7 -1.38 13.13 -2.88
CA ASN A 7 -0.65 12.91 -1.63
C ASN A 7 -1.00 11.57 -1.01
N CYS A 8 -2.26 11.17 -1.13
CA CYS A 8 -2.67 9.88 -0.58
C CYS A 8 -1.98 8.75 -1.32
N LYS A 9 -1.91 8.83 -2.64
CA LYS A 9 -1.27 7.78 -3.39
C LYS A 9 0.22 7.70 -3.09
N ARG A 10 0.84 8.85 -2.89
CA ARG A 10 2.25 8.87 -2.55
C ARG A 10 2.47 8.24 -1.18
N LEU A 11 1.60 8.55 -0.22
CA LEU A 11 1.69 7.98 1.09
C LEU A 11 1.50 6.46 1.03
N ILE A 12 0.56 6.02 0.22
CA ILE A 12 0.32 4.60 0.03
C ILE A 12 1.56 3.92 -0.51
N LEU A 13 2.22 4.53 -1.48
CA LEU A 13 3.43 3.96 -2.04
C LEU A 13 4.52 3.86 -1.00
N GLU A 14 4.64 4.87 -0.15
CA GLU A 14 5.67 4.83 0.89
C GLU A 14 5.43 3.68 1.83
N TYR A 15 4.19 3.42 2.19
CA TYR A 15 3.89 2.30 3.06
C TYR A 15 4.18 0.97 2.37
N LEU A 16 3.88 0.88 1.08
CA LEU A 16 4.14 -0.34 0.33
C LEU A 16 5.64 -0.61 0.22
N VAL A 17 6.42 0.43 0.01
CA VAL A 17 7.86 0.30 -0.06
C VAL A 17 8.42 -0.16 1.27
N ASP A 18 7.92 0.42 2.36
CA ASP A 18 8.35 0.02 3.69
C ASP A 18 8.00 -1.44 3.95
N TYR A 19 6.84 -1.86 3.47
CA TYR A 19 6.40 -3.24 3.63
C TYR A 19 7.37 -4.17 2.88
N GLU A 20 7.72 -3.82 1.66
CA GLU A 20 8.60 -4.66 0.87
C GLU A 20 10.01 -4.68 1.44
N ASP A 21 10.48 -3.55 1.92
CA ASP A 21 11.84 -3.44 2.45
C ASP A 21 12.00 -4.09 3.82
N GLY A 22 10.89 -4.33 4.50
CA GLY A 22 10.97 -4.84 5.85
C GLY A 22 11.20 -3.74 6.88
N SER A 23 11.05 -2.48 6.47
CA SER A 23 11.22 -1.38 7.40
C SER A 23 10.00 -1.21 8.30
N MET A 24 8.89 -1.79 7.90
CA MET A 24 7.67 -1.66 8.66
C MET A 24 7.70 -2.59 9.87
N PRO A 25 7.25 -2.12 11.04
CA PRO A 25 7.18 -2.99 12.21
C PRO A 25 6.31 -4.21 11.93
N GLU A 26 6.62 -5.29 12.61
CA GLU A 26 5.90 -6.53 12.35
C GLU A 26 4.41 -6.38 12.60
N THR A 27 4.04 -5.66 13.62
CA THR A 27 2.63 -5.44 13.93
C THR A 27 1.92 -4.76 12.78
N ASP A 28 2.56 -3.72 12.24
CA ASP A 28 1.97 -2.99 11.14
C ASP A 28 1.95 -3.83 9.88
N ARG A 29 2.99 -4.64 9.68
CA ARG A 29 3.05 -5.49 8.52
C ARG A 29 1.92 -6.51 8.53
N ARG A 30 1.65 -7.09 9.68
CA ARG A 30 0.57 -8.06 9.79
C ARG A 30 -0.77 -7.39 9.52
N HIS A 31 -0.93 -6.18 10.05
CA HIS A 31 -2.15 -5.44 9.86
C HIS A 31 -2.38 -5.16 8.37
N LEU A 32 -1.34 -4.74 7.69
CA LEU A 32 -1.43 -4.46 6.27
C LEU A 32 -1.72 -5.73 5.49
N GLU A 33 -1.06 -6.82 5.84
CA GLU A 33 -1.29 -8.08 5.16
C GLU A 33 -2.73 -8.53 5.34
N ASP A 34 -3.31 -8.26 6.50
CA ASP A 34 -4.69 -8.62 6.73
C ASP A 34 -5.60 -7.86 5.78
N HIS A 35 -5.36 -6.57 5.62
CA HIS A 35 -6.15 -5.80 4.69
C HIS A 35 -5.97 -6.28 3.26
N LEU A 36 -4.75 -6.59 2.88
CA LEU A 36 -4.49 -7.05 1.53
C LEU A 36 -5.13 -8.40 1.25
N SER A 37 -5.22 -9.24 2.26
CA SER A 37 -5.80 -10.56 2.06
C SER A 37 -7.29 -10.50 1.76
N HIS A 38 -7.93 -9.38 2.07
CA HIS A 38 -9.33 -9.19 1.74
C HIS A 38 -9.51 -8.69 0.31
N CYS A 39 -8.41 -8.54 -0.40
CA CYS A 39 -8.46 -8.03 -1.76
C CYS A 39 -7.60 -8.92 -2.66
N PRO A 40 -8.16 -10.01 -3.18
CA PRO A 40 -7.38 -10.93 -4.01
C PRO A 40 -6.65 -10.26 -5.17
N PRO A 41 -7.25 -9.29 -5.87
CA PRO A 41 -6.52 -8.60 -6.93
C PRO A 41 -5.26 -7.90 -6.44
N CYS A 42 -5.27 -7.41 -5.20
CA CYS A 42 -4.10 -6.74 -4.65
C CYS A 42 -2.96 -7.74 -4.47
N VAL A 43 -3.30 -8.90 -3.93
CA VAL A 43 -2.29 -9.93 -3.70
C VAL A 43 -1.71 -10.39 -5.03
N THR A 44 -2.58 -10.58 -6.02
CA THR A 44 -2.14 -11.00 -7.34
C THR A 44 -1.20 -9.96 -7.95
N PHE A 45 -1.54 -8.70 -7.80
CA PHE A 45 -0.71 -7.63 -8.34
C PHE A 45 0.68 -7.64 -7.71
N LEU A 46 0.73 -7.75 -6.39
CA LEU A 46 2.02 -7.75 -5.70
C LEU A 46 2.84 -8.97 -6.07
N ASN A 47 2.20 -10.12 -6.19
CA ASN A 47 2.91 -11.33 -6.57
C ASN A 47 3.45 -11.21 -7.98
N SER A 48 2.69 -10.64 -8.89
CA SER A 48 3.15 -10.44 -10.26
C SER A 48 4.35 -9.51 -10.29
N TYR A 49 4.31 -8.47 -9.49
CA TYR A 49 5.40 -7.51 -9.45
C TYR A 49 6.68 -8.19 -8.99
N ARG A 50 6.57 -9.02 -7.96
CA ARG A 50 7.73 -9.75 -7.47
C ARG A 50 8.23 -10.74 -8.52
N ALA A 51 7.32 -11.40 -9.19
CA ALA A 51 7.69 -12.39 -10.18
C ALA A 51 8.48 -11.79 -11.32
N THR A 52 8.23 -10.53 -11.64
CA THR A 52 8.95 -9.87 -12.73
C THR A 52 10.28 -9.29 -12.27
N GLY A 53 10.58 -9.40 -10.98
CA GLY A 53 11.83 -8.87 -10.47
C GLY A 53 11.82 -7.38 -10.21
N ARG A 54 10.66 -6.77 -10.27
CA ARG A 54 10.55 -5.35 -10.01
C ARG A 54 10.31 -5.09 -8.54
N THR A 55 10.59 -3.89 -8.11
CA THR A 55 10.36 -3.52 -6.73
C THR A 55 9.26 -2.48 -6.65
N LEU A 56 8.64 -2.38 -5.48
CA LEU A 56 7.58 -1.40 -5.31
C LEU A 56 8.11 0.02 -5.38
N ARG A 57 9.41 0.20 -5.22
CA ARG A 57 10.00 1.53 -5.34
C ARG A 57 9.87 2.06 -6.75
N MET A 58 9.76 1.18 -7.73
CA MET A 58 9.68 1.59 -9.12
C MET A 58 8.27 1.96 -9.53
N LEU A 59 7.31 1.70 -8.66
CA LEU A 59 5.94 2.08 -8.94
C LEU A 59 5.76 3.58 -8.81
N LYS A 60 4.96 4.13 -9.69
CA LYS A 60 4.61 5.54 -9.58
C LYS A 60 3.23 5.63 -8.95
N PRO A 61 2.91 6.75 -8.32
CA PRO A 61 1.61 6.86 -7.65
C PRO A 61 0.43 6.53 -8.55
N ARG A 62 0.49 6.93 -9.81
CA ARG A 62 -0.62 6.67 -10.71
C ARG A 62 -0.69 5.22 -11.15
N ASP A 63 0.37 4.45 -10.91
CA ASP A 63 0.39 3.04 -11.30
C ASP A 63 -0.25 2.15 -10.24
N VAL A 64 -0.55 2.70 -9.08
CA VAL A 64 -1.14 1.92 -8.00
C VAL A 64 -2.58 1.56 -8.36
N PRO A 65 -2.91 0.27 -8.41
CA PRO A 65 -4.27 -0.14 -8.72
C PRO A 65 -5.25 0.41 -7.69
N LYS A 66 -6.45 0.68 -8.13
CA LYS A 66 -7.45 1.25 -7.25
C LYS A 66 -7.72 0.34 -6.05
N ASN A 67 -7.86 -0.95 -6.30
CA ASN A 67 -8.13 -1.89 -5.21
C ASN A 67 -7.02 -1.90 -4.18
N LEU A 68 -5.79 -1.89 -4.66
CA LEU A 68 -4.65 -1.89 -3.76
C LEU A 68 -4.60 -0.58 -2.98
N ALA A 69 -4.88 0.53 -3.65
CA ALA A 69 -4.85 1.82 -2.98
C ALA A 69 -5.89 1.85 -1.86
N GLU A 70 -7.08 1.29 -2.11
CA GLU A 70 -8.11 1.29 -1.09
C GLU A 70 -7.74 0.42 0.09
N ALA A 71 -7.14 -0.72 -0.17
CA ALA A 71 -6.76 -1.63 0.91
C ALA A 71 -5.70 -0.96 1.81
N VAL A 72 -4.69 -0.37 1.19
CA VAL A 72 -3.65 0.29 1.96
C VAL A 72 -4.19 1.52 2.66
N TRP A 73 -5.11 2.24 2.00
CA TRP A 73 -5.68 3.42 2.61
C TRP A 73 -6.48 3.06 3.86
N ASN A 74 -7.21 1.95 3.82
CA ASN A 74 -7.95 1.50 4.98
C ASN A 74 -7.00 1.18 6.12
N PHE A 75 -5.88 0.55 5.79
CA PHE A 75 -4.87 0.25 6.79
C PHE A 75 -4.33 1.55 7.39
N VAL A 76 -4.02 2.52 6.54
CA VAL A 76 -3.47 3.79 7.01
C VAL A 76 -4.46 4.49 7.92
N ARG A 77 -5.73 4.46 7.57
CA ARG A 77 -6.73 5.11 8.38
C ARG A 77 -6.87 4.47 9.75
N GLU A 78 -6.71 3.17 9.80
CA GLU A 78 -6.82 2.47 11.07
C GLU A 78 -5.64 2.77 11.97
N ARG A 79 -4.47 2.87 11.39
CA ARG A 79 -3.32 3.12 12.22
C ARG A 79 -3.15 4.59 12.54
N CYS A 80 -3.65 5.51 11.72
CA CYS A 80 -3.57 6.95 12.00
C CYS A 80 -4.97 7.47 12.18
N PRO A 81 -5.50 7.36 13.33
CA PRO A 81 -6.86 7.82 13.54
C PRO A 81 -6.94 9.31 13.40
N LYS A 82 -7.01 9.92 13.26
CA LYS A 82 -7.03 11.06 13.03
C LYS A 82 -7.19 12.01 13.18
N LYS A 83 -7.14 12.50 13.14
CA LYS A 83 -7.21 13.34 13.25
C LYS A 83 -7.77 14.07 12.68
N SER A 84 -8.01 14.36 12.48
CA SER A 84 -8.44 15.11 11.88
C SER A 84 -9.00 15.65 11.70
#